data_76801810a777291136931f014df0d747
#
_entry.id   76801810a777291136931f014df0d747
#
_cell.length_a   1.000
_cell.length_b   1.000
_cell.length_c   1.000
_cell.angle_alpha   90.00
_cell.angle_beta   90.00
_cell.angle_gamma   90.00
#
_symmetry.space_group_name_H-M   'P 1'
#
loop_
_entity.id
_entity.type
_entity.pdbx_description
1 polymer ?
#
loop_
_entity_poly.entity_id
_entity_poly.type
_entity_poly.pdbx_seq_one_letter_code
_entity_poly.pdbx_strand_id
1 'polypeptide(L)'
;YLFRTHLFRSLPSDTINDDFIIPMQIVEQSYRSIYEPDINALELEQAEDSQDSKRRMRISEGNMQQAFRMRSLLLPKHRGTAFTFASGKVLRVAMPYLLITAFLGSLYLSAHHPVFLFLAIVQTAIYSLYCVTEILRIGNSFKPLQILKYLIRGHLNGLKGSASYISGSLLKSISK
;
A
#
# COMPACT_ATOMS: atom_id res chain seq x y z
N TYR A 1 -2.46 -7.81 -19.93
CA TYR A 1 -1.69 -9.07 -19.81
C TYR A 1 -2.31 -10.18 -20.65
N LEU A 2 -1.47 -11.18 -21.05
CA LEU A 2 -1.86 -12.33 -21.86
C LEU A 2 -1.65 -13.60 -21.04
N PHE A 3 -2.59 -14.54 -21.07
CA PHE A 3 -2.48 -15.84 -20.40
C PHE A 3 -3.30 -16.91 -21.13
N ARG A 4 -2.98 -18.18 -20.85
CA ARG A 4 -3.74 -19.33 -21.42
C ARG A 4 -5.09 -19.44 -20.71
N THR A 5 -6.17 -19.54 -21.47
CA THR A 5 -7.56 -19.53 -20.96
C THR A 5 -7.84 -20.60 -19.91
N HIS A 6 -7.27 -21.81 -20.03
CA HIS A 6 -7.45 -22.88 -19.05
C HIS A 6 -6.82 -22.62 -17.67
N LEU A 7 -5.92 -21.61 -17.57
CA LEU A 7 -5.31 -21.20 -16.28
C LEU A 7 -6.16 -20.17 -15.55
N PHE A 8 -7.15 -19.60 -16.22
CA PHE A 8 -8.03 -18.60 -15.62
C PHE A 8 -8.95 -19.25 -14.58
N ARG A 9 -9.00 -18.65 -13.41
CA ARG A 9 -10.00 -18.94 -12.39
C ARG A 9 -10.87 -17.71 -12.18
N SER A 10 -12.19 -17.94 -12.12
CA SER A 10 -13.14 -16.84 -11.85
C SER A 10 -12.82 -16.15 -10.53
N LEU A 11 -12.86 -14.84 -10.56
CA LEU A 11 -12.62 -14.02 -9.37
C LEU A 11 -13.92 -13.90 -8.56
N PRO A 12 -13.81 -13.82 -7.23
CA PRO A 12 -14.95 -13.42 -6.40
C PRO A 12 -15.48 -12.05 -6.82
N SER A 13 -16.80 -11.86 -6.78
CA SER A 13 -17.48 -10.62 -7.21
C SER A 13 -17.08 -9.37 -6.43
N ASP A 14 -16.52 -9.56 -5.22
CA ASP A 14 -16.02 -8.48 -4.36
C ASP A 14 -14.52 -8.17 -4.56
N THR A 15 -13.93 -8.63 -5.68
CA THR A 15 -12.53 -8.34 -6.02
C THR A 15 -12.37 -6.87 -6.40
N ILE A 16 -11.48 -6.15 -5.69
CA ILE A 16 -11.28 -4.70 -5.87
C ILE A 16 -10.28 -4.43 -7.00
N ASN A 17 -9.17 -5.14 -7.02
CA ASN A 17 -8.11 -5.02 -8.04
C ASN A 17 -7.81 -6.41 -8.58
N ASP A 18 -8.14 -6.66 -9.83
CA ASP A 18 -7.96 -7.93 -10.54
C ASP A 18 -6.58 -8.07 -11.18
N ASP A 19 -5.95 -6.95 -11.51
CA ASP A 19 -4.68 -6.82 -12.22
C ASP A 19 -3.53 -7.63 -11.59
N PHE A 20 -3.49 -7.72 -10.28
CA PHE A 20 -2.51 -8.50 -9.55
C PHE A 20 -2.98 -9.93 -9.25
N ILE A 21 -4.27 -10.12 -8.97
CA ILE A 21 -4.79 -11.41 -8.50
C ILE A 21 -4.72 -12.45 -9.62
N ILE A 22 -5.12 -12.09 -10.84
CA ILE A 22 -5.13 -13.03 -11.97
C ILE A 22 -3.74 -13.64 -12.23
N PRO A 23 -2.67 -12.87 -12.48
CA PRO A 23 -1.35 -13.45 -12.71
C PRO A 23 -0.82 -14.22 -11.48
N MET A 24 -1.14 -13.79 -10.27
CA MET A 24 -0.67 -14.49 -9.07
C MET A 24 -1.40 -15.80 -8.81
N GLN A 25 -2.67 -15.93 -9.15
CA GLN A 25 -3.37 -17.23 -9.14
C GLN A 25 -2.74 -18.23 -10.12
N ILE A 26 -2.20 -17.75 -11.23
CA ILE A 26 -1.45 -18.57 -12.18
C ILE A 26 -0.10 -19.01 -11.58
N VAL A 27 0.58 -18.10 -10.89
CA VAL A 27 1.83 -18.41 -10.15
C VAL A 27 1.59 -19.42 -9.02
N GLU A 28 0.47 -19.35 -8.30
CA GLU A 28 0.08 -20.34 -7.28
C GLU A 28 -0.10 -21.75 -7.87
N GLN A 29 -0.44 -21.85 -9.15
CA GLN A 29 -0.53 -23.12 -9.89
C GLN A 29 0.84 -23.59 -10.40
N SER A 30 1.95 -23.01 -9.93
CA SER A 30 3.33 -23.33 -10.30
C SER A 30 3.73 -22.93 -11.72
N TYR A 31 2.98 -22.03 -12.36
CA TYR A 31 3.38 -21.37 -13.60
C TYR A 31 4.18 -20.10 -13.33
N ARG A 32 4.79 -19.53 -14.37
CA ARG A 32 5.55 -18.28 -14.27
C ARG A 32 4.77 -17.12 -14.91
N SER A 33 4.79 -15.97 -14.25
CA SER A 33 4.42 -14.69 -14.83
C SER A 33 5.69 -13.98 -15.29
N ILE A 34 5.72 -13.54 -16.55
CA ILE A 34 6.88 -12.89 -17.16
C ILE A 34 6.45 -11.48 -17.56
N TYR A 35 7.33 -10.51 -17.32
CA TYR A 35 7.15 -9.15 -17.80
C TYR A 35 7.72 -9.06 -19.21
N GLU A 36 6.91 -8.55 -20.17
CA GLU A 36 7.31 -8.32 -21.55
C GLU A 36 7.51 -6.81 -21.77
N PRO A 37 8.74 -6.33 -21.88
CA PRO A 37 9.04 -4.90 -21.97
C PRO A 37 8.59 -4.25 -23.29
N ASP A 38 8.42 -5.05 -24.35
CA ASP A 38 8.02 -4.54 -25.66
C ASP A 38 6.52 -4.26 -25.76
N ILE A 39 5.72 -4.71 -24.77
CA ILE A 39 4.28 -4.46 -24.71
C ILE A 39 4.00 -3.32 -23.75
N ASN A 40 3.71 -2.15 -24.31
CA ASN A 40 3.42 -0.94 -23.55
C ASN A 40 1.94 -0.54 -23.70
N ALA A 41 1.30 -0.21 -22.58
CA ALA A 41 0.01 0.48 -22.56
C ALA A 41 0.24 1.97 -22.25
N LEU A 42 -0.24 2.85 -23.13
CA LEU A 42 -0.13 4.27 -22.97
C LEU A 42 -1.41 4.82 -22.32
N GLU A 43 -1.27 5.48 -21.18
CA GLU A 43 -2.37 6.20 -20.53
C GLU A 43 -2.40 7.63 -21.09
N LEU A 44 -3.46 7.97 -21.84
CA LEU A 44 -3.55 9.23 -22.58
C LEU A 44 -4.08 10.39 -21.72
N GLU A 45 -4.74 10.11 -20.62
CA GLU A 45 -5.34 11.12 -19.76
C GLU A 45 -4.64 11.18 -18.40
N GLN A 46 -4.29 12.40 -17.98
CA GLN A 46 -3.81 12.64 -16.61
C GLN A 46 -5.01 12.75 -15.67
N ALA A 47 -5.02 11.96 -14.59
CA ALA A 47 -6.06 12.05 -13.58
C ALA A 47 -5.93 13.36 -12.79
N GLU A 48 -7.06 14.04 -12.53
CA GLU A 48 -7.12 15.16 -11.61
C GLU A 48 -6.76 14.75 -10.17
N ASP A 49 -6.17 15.67 -9.37
CA ASP A 49 -5.70 15.41 -8.00
C ASP A 49 -6.77 14.79 -7.09
N SER A 50 -8.03 15.19 -7.26
CA SER A 50 -9.17 14.65 -6.50
C SER A 50 -9.49 13.19 -6.85
N GLN A 51 -9.38 12.85 -8.11
CA GLN A 51 -9.57 11.48 -8.63
C GLN A 51 -8.38 10.60 -8.25
N ASP A 52 -7.16 11.15 -8.23
CA ASP A 52 -5.96 10.45 -7.83
C ASP A 52 -6.03 9.97 -6.37
N SER A 53 -6.53 10.80 -5.45
CA SER A 53 -6.69 10.41 -4.04
C SER A 53 -7.70 9.27 -3.85
N LYS A 54 -8.86 9.31 -4.52
CA LYS A 54 -9.86 8.24 -4.50
C LYS A 54 -9.31 6.95 -5.12
N ARG A 55 -8.60 7.07 -6.26
CA ARG A 55 -7.92 5.96 -6.93
C ARG A 55 -6.89 5.31 -5.99
N ARG A 56 -6.06 6.09 -5.31
CA ARG A 56 -5.05 5.60 -4.36
C ARG A 56 -5.66 4.90 -3.16
N MET A 57 -6.76 5.43 -2.62
CA MET A 57 -7.48 4.79 -1.53
C MET A 57 -8.03 3.42 -1.97
N ARG A 58 -8.68 3.35 -3.15
CA ARG A 58 -9.16 2.09 -3.72
C ARG A 58 -8.03 1.08 -3.97
N ILE A 59 -6.89 1.56 -4.51
CA ILE A 59 -5.70 0.70 -4.71
C ILE A 59 -5.19 0.15 -3.37
N SER A 60 -5.17 0.97 -2.33
CA SER A 60 -4.72 0.55 -0.99
C SER A 60 -5.68 -0.45 -0.35
N GLU A 61 -6.98 -0.26 -0.53
CA GLU A 61 -8.01 -1.21 -0.12
C GLU A 61 -7.83 -2.56 -0.83
N GLY A 62 -7.62 -2.54 -2.16
CA GLY A 62 -7.31 -3.73 -2.94
C GLY A 62 -5.99 -4.39 -2.56
N ASN A 63 -4.95 -3.62 -2.22
CA ASN A 63 -3.69 -4.18 -1.72
C ASN A 63 -3.86 -4.91 -0.39
N MET A 64 -4.70 -4.39 0.51
CA MET A 64 -5.04 -5.07 1.77
C MET A 64 -5.79 -6.37 1.49
N GLN A 65 -6.80 -6.34 0.61
CA GLN A 65 -7.52 -7.54 0.17
C GLN A 65 -6.57 -8.60 -0.40
N GLN A 66 -5.63 -8.19 -1.27
CA GLN A 66 -4.64 -9.07 -1.86
C GLN A 66 -3.70 -9.68 -0.81
N ALA A 67 -3.23 -8.88 0.16
CA ALA A 67 -2.38 -9.37 1.24
C ALA A 67 -3.05 -10.50 2.04
N PHE A 68 -4.35 -10.40 2.30
CA PHE A 68 -5.10 -11.45 2.99
C PHE A 68 -5.43 -12.65 2.09
N ARG A 69 -5.92 -12.42 0.89
CA ARG A 69 -6.38 -13.48 -0.02
C ARG A 69 -5.23 -14.33 -0.55
N MET A 70 -4.09 -13.70 -0.81
CA MET A 70 -2.93 -14.35 -1.40
C MET A 70 -1.83 -14.68 -0.38
N ARG A 71 -2.19 -14.81 0.90
CA ARG A 71 -1.24 -15.15 1.98
C ARG A 71 -0.50 -16.48 1.73
N SER A 72 -1.06 -17.39 0.93
CA SER A 72 -0.40 -18.60 0.45
C SER A 72 0.92 -18.32 -0.28
N LEU A 73 1.05 -17.17 -0.96
CA LEU A 73 2.28 -16.76 -1.61
C LEU A 73 3.43 -16.48 -0.63
N LEU A 74 3.14 -16.23 0.65
CA LEU A 74 4.16 -16.04 1.69
C LEU A 74 4.83 -17.35 2.12
N LEU A 75 4.30 -18.50 1.70
CA LEU A 75 4.88 -19.78 2.07
C LEU A 75 6.26 -19.96 1.42
N PRO A 76 7.22 -20.59 2.14
CA PRO A 76 8.60 -20.80 1.67
C PRO A 76 8.71 -21.51 0.32
N LYS A 77 7.70 -22.33 -0.04
CA LYS A 77 7.65 -23.02 -1.34
C LYS A 77 7.70 -22.08 -2.54
N HIS A 78 7.22 -20.83 -2.39
CA HIS A 78 7.22 -19.81 -3.44
C HIS A 78 8.52 -18.99 -3.51
N ARG A 79 9.51 -19.23 -2.61
CA ARG A 79 10.86 -18.66 -2.65
C ARG A 79 10.89 -17.14 -2.95
N GLY A 80 11.48 -16.77 -4.11
CA GLY A 80 11.60 -15.36 -4.53
C GLY A 80 10.26 -14.64 -4.67
N THR A 81 9.20 -15.32 -5.12
CA THR A 81 7.84 -14.74 -5.16
C THR A 81 7.35 -14.39 -3.76
N ALA A 82 7.62 -15.25 -2.76
CA ALA A 82 7.24 -14.96 -1.37
C ALA A 82 7.94 -13.71 -0.85
N PHE A 83 9.24 -13.56 -1.10
CA PHE A 83 10.00 -12.37 -0.72
C PHE A 83 9.49 -11.11 -1.43
N THR A 84 9.27 -11.17 -2.74
CA THR A 84 8.78 -10.03 -3.53
C THR A 84 7.36 -9.63 -3.10
N PHE A 85 6.50 -10.60 -2.82
CA PHE A 85 5.15 -10.34 -2.33
C PHE A 85 5.17 -9.73 -0.92
N ALA A 86 5.99 -10.27 -0.02
CA ALA A 86 6.14 -9.74 1.34
C ALA A 86 6.66 -8.29 1.32
N SER A 87 7.77 -8.02 0.62
CA SER A 87 8.41 -6.70 0.56
C SER A 87 7.61 -5.69 -0.27
N GLY A 88 7.08 -6.09 -1.42
CA GLY A 88 6.42 -5.19 -2.37
C GLY A 88 4.95 -4.91 -2.05
N LYS A 89 4.22 -5.86 -1.49
CA LYS A 89 2.78 -5.74 -1.22
C LYS A 89 2.46 -5.68 0.28
N VAL A 90 2.85 -6.72 1.04
CA VAL A 90 2.48 -6.81 2.46
C VAL A 90 3.13 -5.69 3.27
N LEU A 91 4.43 -5.46 3.08
CA LEU A 91 5.15 -4.39 3.78
C LEU A 91 4.59 -3.01 3.41
N ARG A 92 4.23 -2.77 2.15
CA ARG A 92 3.61 -1.51 1.72
C ARG A 92 2.29 -1.23 2.46
N VAL A 93 1.46 -2.24 2.65
CA VAL A 93 0.21 -2.13 3.42
C VAL A 93 0.49 -1.93 4.91
N ALA A 94 1.53 -2.57 5.44
CA ALA A 94 1.91 -2.48 6.85
C ALA A 94 2.61 -1.15 7.20
N MET A 95 3.27 -0.49 6.24
CA MET A 95 4.11 0.70 6.48
C MET A 95 3.42 1.83 7.27
N PRO A 96 2.17 2.26 6.97
CA PRO A 96 1.54 3.32 7.75
C PRO A 96 1.40 2.94 9.24
N TYR A 97 1.08 1.68 9.52
CA TYR A 97 0.95 1.17 10.90
C TYR A 97 2.32 1.09 11.59
N LEU A 98 3.34 0.63 10.87
CA LEU A 98 4.71 0.57 11.39
C LEU A 98 5.25 1.98 11.72
N LEU A 99 4.97 2.99 10.88
CA LEU A 99 5.35 4.38 11.13
C LEU A 99 4.67 4.94 12.38
N ILE A 100 3.38 4.66 12.57
CA ILE A 100 2.64 5.07 13.76
C ILE A 100 3.22 4.37 15.00
N THR A 101 3.44 3.07 14.93
CA THR A 101 4.01 2.29 16.04
C THR A 101 5.42 2.76 16.38
N ALA A 102 6.25 3.04 15.37
CA ALA A 102 7.60 3.57 15.57
C ALA A 102 7.58 4.96 16.24
N PHE A 103 6.63 5.82 15.84
CA PHE A 103 6.47 7.14 16.44
C PHE A 103 6.04 7.05 17.91
N LEU A 104 4.99 6.29 18.20
CA LEU A 104 4.51 6.09 19.58
C LEU A 104 5.55 5.40 20.45
N GLY A 105 6.26 4.40 19.91
CA GLY A 105 7.36 3.74 20.60
C GLY A 105 8.53 4.70 20.90
N SER A 106 8.89 5.56 19.95
CA SER A 106 9.93 6.57 20.16
C SER A 106 9.53 7.59 21.22
N LEU A 107 8.26 8.03 21.25
CA LEU A 107 7.73 8.90 22.30
C LEU A 107 7.79 8.22 23.68
N TYR A 108 7.35 6.97 23.77
CA TYR A 108 7.37 6.24 25.04
C TYR A 108 8.80 6.03 25.56
N LEU A 109 9.72 5.62 24.70
CA LEU A 109 11.10 5.33 25.07
C LEU A 109 12.00 6.57 25.19
N SER A 110 11.52 7.75 24.78
CA SER A 110 12.26 9.03 24.85
C SER A 110 12.67 9.40 26.28
N ALA A 111 11.88 9.00 27.27
CA ALA A 111 12.20 9.20 28.69
C ALA A 111 13.36 8.35 29.18
N HIS A 112 13.72 7.26 28.47
CA HIS A 112 14.68 6.29 28.93
C HIS A 112 16.01 6.32 28.15
N HIS A 113 16.00 6.82 26.91
CA HIS A 113 17.20 6.82 26.08
C HIS A 113 17.23 7.96 25.05
N PRO A 114 18.36 8.70 24.94
CA PRO A 114 18.47 9.89 24.08
C PRO A 114 18.27 9.61 22.59
N VAL A 115 18.57 8.42 22.11
CA VAL A 115 18.33 8.03 20.70
C VAL A 115 16.84 8.07 20.36
N PHE A 116 15.98 7.59 21.26
CA PHE A 116 14.53 7.63 21.03
C PHE A 116 13.97 9.05 21.15
N LEU A 117 14.54 9.88 22.01
CA LEU A 117 14.22 11.29 22.08
C LEU A 117 14.55 11.98 20.75
N PHE A 118 15.74 11.75 20.21
CA PHE A 118 16.12 12.29 18.90
C PHE A 118 15.17 11.83 17.79
N LEU A 119 14.84 10.54 17.72
CA LEU A 119 13.90 9.99 16.74
C LEU A 119 12.50 10.62 16.88
N ALA A 120 12.01 10.78 18.10
CA ALA A 120 10.73 11.42 18.37
C ALA A 120 10.70 12.88 17.91
N ILE A 121 11.78 13.65 18.18
CA ILE A 121 11.92 15.04 17.74
C ILE A 121 11.90 15.12 16.20
N VAL A 122 12.71 14.30 15.52
CA VAL A 122 12.80 14.31 14.06
C VAL A 122 11.44 13.96 13.44
N GLN A 123 10.75 12.92 13.92
CA GLN A 123 9.44 12.53 13.39
C GLN A 123 8.39 13.62 13.65
N THR A 124 8.38 14.21 14.85
CA THR A 124 7.47 15.33 15.19
C THR A 124 7.71 16.52 14.26
N ALA A 125 8.98 16.88 14.02
CA ALA A 125 9.33 17.98 13.12
C ALA A 125 8.84 17.71 11.67
N ILE A 126 9.03 16.49 11.16
CA ILE A 126 8.57 16.08 9.83
C ILE A 126 7.05 16.17 9.71
N TYR A 127 6.32 15.63 10.68
CA TYR A 127 4.84 15.67 10.66
C TYR A 127 4.28 17.07 10.86
N SER A 128 4.91 17.88 11.73
CA SER A 128 4.54 19.28 11.90
C SER A 128 4.79 20.09 10.63
N LEU A 129 5.94 19.89 9.98
CA LEU A 129 6.25 20.55 8.70
C LEU A 129 5.20 20.20 7.64
N TYR A 130 4.81 18.93 7.54
CA TYR A 130 3.74 18.51 6.64
C TYR A 130 2.43 19.24 6.95
N CYS A 131 1.98 19.23 8.20
CA CYS A 131 0.73 19.88 8.62
C CYS A 131 0.74 21.39 8.32
N VAL A 132 1.82 22.09 8.68
CA VAL A 132 1.97 23.53 8.41
C VAL A 132 1.90 23.82 6.92
N THR A 133 2.61 23.05 6.10
CA THR A 133 2.64 23.29 4.64
C THR A 133 1.32 22.93 3.95
N GLU A 134 0.54 22.00 4.49
CA GLU A 134 -0.82 21.71 4.00
C GLU A 134 -1.79 22.83 4.38
N ILE A 135 -1.78 23.29 5.63
CA ILE A 135 -2.66 24.34 6.10
C ILE A 135 -2.40 25.65 5.35
N LEU A 136 -1.13 26.05 5.23
CA LEU A 136 -0.74 27.30 4.58
C LEU A 136 -0.71 27.20 3.05
N ARG A 137 -0.92 26.01 2.47
CA ARG A 137 -0.88 25.72 1.03
C ARG A 137 0.43 26.15 0.34
N ILE A 138 1.55 26.10 1.06
CA ILE A 138 2.88 26.51 0.59
C ILE A 138 3.73 25.30 0.18
N GLY A 139 4.84 25.60 -0.51
CA GLY A 139 5.87 24.60 -0.83
C GLY A 139 5.61 23.78 -2.09
N ASN A 140 4.63 24.16 -2.92
CA ASN A 140 4.31 23.43 -4.15
C ASN A 140 5.40 23.58 -5.25
N SER A 141 6.32 24.52 -5.12
CA SER A 141 7.44 24.72 -6.04
C SER A 141 8.76 24.09 -5.57
N PHE A 142 8.85 23.66 -4.32
CA PHE A 142 10.07 23.10 -3.73
C PHE A 142 10.04 21.56 -3.76
N LYS A 143 10.82 20.95 -4.66
CA LYS A 143 10.81 19.50 -4.91
C LYS A 143 10.91 18.60 -3.67
N PRO A 144 11.83 18.82 -2.70
CA PRO A 144 11.90 17.98 -1.50
C PRO A 144 10.60 17.99 -0.69
N LEU A 145 9.93 19.14 -0.60
CA LEU A 145 8.68 19.26 0.12
C LEU A 145 7.51 18.61 -0.63
N GLN A 146 7.52 18.67 -1.96
CA GLN A 146 6.56 17.91 -2.78
C GLN A 146 6.70 16.40 -2.53
N ILE A 147 7.93 15.88 -2.50
CA ILE A 147 8.21 14.46 -2.21
C ILE A 147 7.70 14.09 -0.80
N LEU A 148 7.99 14.92 0.20
CA LEU A 148 7.51 14.70 1.57
C LEU A 148 5.98 14.65 1.62
N LYS A 149 5.30 15.63 1.02
CA LYS A 149 3.83 15.66 0.94
C LYS A 149 3.28 14.43 0.24
N TYR A 150 3.88 14.04 -0.89
CA TYR A 150 3.49 12.86 -1.66
C TYR A 150 3.60 11.57 -0.82
N LEU A 151 4.71 11.39 -0.09
CA LEU A 151 4.93 10.22 0.75
C LEU A 151 3.92 10.16 1.92
N ILE A 152 3.75 11.27 2.65
CA ILE A 152 2.82 11.28 3.79
C ILE A 152 1.37 11.11 3.33
N ARG A 153 0.94 11.78 2.26
CA ARG A 153 -0.39 11.58 1.66
C ARG A 153 -0.57 10.13 1.19
N GLY A 154 0.47 9.51 0.62
CA GLY A 154 0.47 8.10 0.23
C GLY A 154 0.20 7.17 1.41
N HIS A 155 0.87 7.39 2.54
CA HIS A 155 0.66 6.60 3.77
C HIS A 155 -0.71 6.87 4.40
N LEU A 156 -1.21 8.10 4.40
CA LEU A 156 -2.56 8.42 4.88
C LEU A 156 -3.65 7.76 4.03
N ASN A 157 -3.52 7.78 2.71
CA ASN A 157 -4.43 7.08 1.82
C ASN A 157 -4.32 5.55 1.98
N GLY A 158 -3.10 5.05 2.22
CA GLY A 158 -2.84 3.65 2.57
C GLY A 158 -3.59 3.23 3.84
N LEU A 159 -3.50 4.04 4.89
CA LEU A 159 -4.19 3.80 6.16
C LEU A 159 -5.72 3.82 5.98
N LYS A 160 -6.25 4.83 5.29
CA LYS A 160 -7.70 4.95 5.01
C LYS A 160 -8.23 3.76 4.20
N GLY A 161 -7.55 3.38 3.12
CA GLY A 161 -7.97 2.26 2.27
C GLY A 161 -7.89 0.93 2.98
N SER A 162 -6.83 0.65 3.73
CA SER A 162 -6.72 -0.59 4.51
C SER A 162 -7.73 -0.67 5.65
N ALA A 163 -8.00 0.45 6.34
CA ALA A 163 -9.03 0.53 7.38
C ALA A 163 -10.44 0.32 6.81
N SER A 164 -10.74 0.88 5.63
CA SER A 164 -11.99 0.66 4.90
C SER A 164 -12.22 -0.82 4.62
N TYR A 165 -11.19 -1.52 4.12
CA TYR A 165 -11.29 -2.96 3.86
C TYR A 165 -11.56 -3.76 5.14
N ILE A 166 -10.82 -3.49 6.22
CA ILE A 166 -10.98 -4.19 7.50
C ILE A 166 -12.39 -3.98 8.06
N SER A 167 -12.87 -2.74 8.11
CA SER A 167 -14.21 -2.43 8.62
C SER A 167 -15.32 -3.04 7.76
N GLY A 168 -15.21 -2.99 6.43
CA GLY A 168 -16.16 -3.62 5.51
C GLY A 168 -16.17 -5.14 5.63
N SER A 169 -15.03 -5.79 5.87
CA SER A 169 -14.95 -7.23 6.07
C SER A 169 -15.54 -7.66 7.42
N LEU A 170 -15.33 -6.88 8.49
CA LEU A 170 -15.93 -7.11 9.80
C LEU A 170 -17.45 -7.01 9.76
N LEU A 171 -18.00 -5.98 9.10
CA LEU A 171 -19.44 -5.81 8.94
C LEU A 171 -20.08 -7.00 8.21
N LYS A 172 -19.45 -7.48 7.14
CA LYS A 172 -19.90 -8.69 6.42
C LYS A 172 -19.83 -9.97 7.24
N SER A 173 -18.91 -10.05 8.20
CA SER A 173 -18.79 -11.21 9.12
C SER A 173 -19.86 -11.22 10.21
N ILE A 174 -20.31 -10.05 10.65
CA ILE A 174 -21.36 -9.89 11.70
C ILE A 174 -22.76 -10.08 11.11
N SER A 175 -22.96 -9.83 9.80
CA SER A 175 -24.25 -9.94 9.12
C SER A 175 -24.57 -11.34 8.61
N LYS A 176 -23.71 -12.32 8.85
CA LYS A 176 -23.93 -13.75 8.56
C LYS A 176 -24.21 -14.54 9.83
#